data_00ef69f6b93e83b6fe661ed435b890d7
#
_entry.id   00ef69f6b93e83b6fe661ed435b890d7
#
_cell.length_a   1.000
_cell.length_b   1.000
_cell.length_c   1.000
_cell.angle_alpha   90.00
_cell.angle_beta   90.00
_cell.angle_gamma   90.00
#
_symmetry.space_group_name_H-M   'P 1'
#
loop_
_entity.id
_entity.type
_entity.pdbx_description
1 polymer ?
#
loop_
_entity_poly.entity_id
_entity_poly.type
_entity_poly.pdbx_seq_one_letter_code
_entity_poly.pdbx_strand_id
1 'polypeptide(L)'
;MARILLEPFAISYQLFAAAKEVTMRRTIMTLLTLIACVVLAAAVSAKSFFKVGEKAPTFTLTSITGEAVSLESLKGKVIVLGLFHICEPCLSQGTNLQKVYEATRGKDVAVVGVNSAGNSKQAVMEFLAQFPVKVTYPYLIDPKKITDKLYGGGRFIPNVYIIDRDGIIRWQRVGNMDLAGPEVILQEVEKLLASGGAKGL
;
A
#
# COMPACT_ATOMS: atom_id res chain seq x y z
N MET A 1 50.80 -23.18 -62.54
CA MET A 1 51.40 -22.36 -61.45
C MET A 1 50.44 -21.37 -60.83
N ALA A 2 49.10 -21.45 -60.97
CA ALA A 2 48.13 -20.46 -60.48
C ALA A 2 47.29 -20.91 -59.23
N ARG A 3 47.56 -22.09 -58.69
CA ARG A 3 46.70 -22.67 -57.57
C ARG A 3 47.23 -22.43 -56.18
N ILE A 4 48.42 -21.90 -56.02
CA ILE A 4 49.08 -21.76 -54.66
C ILE A 4 48.85 -20.37 -54.01
N LEU A 5 48.38 -19.37 -54.81
CA LEU A 5 48.21 -17.99 -54.28
C LEU A 5 46.84 -17.64 -53.78
N LEU A 6 45.81 -18.52 -53.88
CA LEU A 6 44.45 -18.23 -53.41
C LEU A 6 44.11 -18.78 -52.04
N GLU A 7 44.90 -19.73 -51.51
CA GLU A 7 44.67 -20.36 -50.20
C GLU A 7 44.73 -19.38 -49.01
N PRO A 8 45.73 -18.46 -48.92
CA PRO A 8 45.85 -17.59 -47.75
C PRO A 8 44.69 -16.56 -47.64
N PHE A 9 44.12 -16.15 -48.80
CA PHE A 9 42.97 -15.22 -48.81
C PHE A 9 41.66 -15.88 -48.35
N ALA A 10 41.43 -17.13 -48.70
CA ALA A 10 40.25 -17.88 -48.30
C ALA A 10 40.24 -18.14 -46.77
N ILE A 11 41.38 -18.50 -46.20
CA ILE A 11 41.54 -18.72 -44.75
C ILE A 11 41.34 -17.42 -43.97
N SER A 12 41.91 -16.30 -44.46
CA SER A 12 41.74 -14.98 -43.87
C SER A 12 40.27 -14.54 -43.85
N TYR A 13 39.54 -14.76 -44.91
CA TYR A 13 38.13 -14.42 -45.04
C TYR A 13 37.26 -15.27 -44.09
N GLN A 14 37.54 -16.57 -43.97
CA GLN A 14 36.82 -17.47 -43.03
C GLN A 14 37.07 -17.10 -41.56
N LEU A 15 38.30 -16.74 -41.20
CA LEU A 15 38.64 -16.27 -39.86
C LEU A 15 37.94 -14.93 -39.52
N PHE A 16 37.86 -14.03 -40.48
CA PHE A 16 37.18 -12.76 -40.31
C PHE A 16 35.66 -12.94 -40.18
N ALA A 17 35.07 -13.82 -40.96
CA ALA A 17 33.64 -14.17 -40.86
C ALA A 17 33.31 -14.83 -39.53
N ALA A 18 34.14 -15.78 -39.05
CA ALA A 18 33.96 -16.41 -37.76
C ALA A 18 34.11 -15.45 -36.57
N ALA A 19 35.11 -14.52 -36.65
CA ALA A 19 35.26 -13.47 -35.63
C ALA A 19 34.05 -12.53 -35.57
N LYS A 20 33.46 -12.18 -36.69
CA LYS A 20 32.27 -11.34 -36.79
C LYS A 20 31.03 -12.02 -36.20
N GLU A 21 30.86 -13.33 -36.45
CA GLU A 21 29.77 -14.12 -35.86
C GLU A 21 29.90 -14.21 -34.32
N VAL A 22 31.12 -14.47 -33.82
CA VAL A 22 31.38 -14.53 -32.37
C VAL A 22 31.09 -13.18 -31.69
N THR A 23 31.54 -12.08 -32.34
CA THR A 23 31.26 -10.72 -31.81
C THR A 23 29.78 -10.41 -31.83
N MET A 24 29.07 -10.74 -32.92
CA MET A 24 27.62 -10.53 -33.02
C MET A 24 26.84 -11.35 -31.98
N ARG A 25 27.19 -12.62 -31.77
CA ARG A 25 26.59 -13.46 -30.74
C ARG A 25 26.81 -12.90 -29.34
N ARG A 26 28.02 -12.43 -29.01
CA ARG A 26 28.31 -11.78 -27.73
C ARG A 26 27.49 -10.52 -27.52
N THR A 27 27.37 -9.67 -28.57
CA THR A 27 26.57 -8.44 -28.50
C THR A 27 25.09 -8.75 -28.28
N ILE A 28 24.54 -9.75 -28.96
CA ILE A 28 23.15 -10.18 -28.78
C ILE A 28 22.92 -10.73 -27.38
N MET A 29 23.83 -11.56 -26.87
CA MET A 29 23.73 -12.12 -25.51
C MET A 29 23.79 -11.03 -24.45
N THR A 30 24.67 -10.05 -24.58
CA THR A 30 24.73 -8.91 -23.64
C THR A 30 23.49 -8.04 -23.71
N LEU A 31 22.93 -7.84 -24.89
CA LEU A 31 21.67 -7.09 -25.05
C LEU A 31 20.49 -7.84 -24.38
N LEU A 32 20.40 -9.15 -24.59
CA LEU A 32 19.35 -9.98 -23.98
C LEU A 32 19.46 -10.03 -22.46
N THR A 33 20.68 -10.10 -21.90
CA THR A 33 20.88 -10.05 -20.44
C THR A 33 20.52 -8.68 -19.87
N LEU A 34 20.85 -7.58 -20.54
CA LEU A 34 20.44 -6.23 -20.14
C LEU A 34 18.92 -6.06 -20.15
N ILE A 35 18.26 -6.54 -21.21
CA ILE A 35 16.79 -6.51 -21.30
C ILE A 35 16.16 -7.35 -20.18
N ALA A 36 16.69 -8.56 -19.91
CA ALA A 36 16.20 -9.40 -18.83
C ALA A 36 16.37 -8.74 -17.47
N CYS A 37 17.51 -8.08 -17.21
CA CYS A 37 17.73 -7.33 -15.98
C CYS A 37 16.77 -6.14 -15.84
N VAL A 38 16.48 -5.40 -16.92
CA VAL A 38 15.53 -4.28 -16.89
C VAL A 38 14.10 -4.78 -16.65
N VAL A 39 13.70 -5.89 -17.28
CA VAL A 39 12.39 -6.49 -17.08
C VAL A 39 12.24 -7.02 -15.66
N LEU A 40 13.29 -7.65 -15.10
CA LEU A 40 13.29 -8.13 -13.73
C LEU A 40 13.23 -6.98 -12.71
N ALA A 41 13.96 -5.89 -12.96
CA ALA A 41 13.91 -4.69 -12.14
C ALA A 41 12.54 -3.99 -12.18
N ALA A 42 11.87 -3.97 -13.35
CA ALA A 42 10.53 -3.44 -13.50
C ALA A 42 9.47 -4.28 -12.76
N ALA A 43 9.62 -5.61 -12.73
CA ALA A 43 8.73 -6.50 -11.98
C ALA A 43 8.82 -6.31 -10.46
N VAL A 44 9.97 -5.92 -9.93
CA VAL A 44 10.17 -5.62 -8.50
C VAL A 44 9.60 -4.24 -8.12
N SER A 45 9.44 -3.31 -9.06
CA SER A 45 8.93 -1.94 -8.81
C SER A 45 7.41 -1.82 -8.86
N ALA A 46 6.68 -2.81 -9.34
CA ALA A 46 5.21 -2.81 -9.33
C ALA A 46 4.68 -3.26 -7.96
N LYS A 47 4.99 -2.53 -6.88
CA LYS A 47 4.19 -2.60 -5.65
C LYS A 47 2.79 -2.11 -6.01
N SER A 48 1.87 -3.04 -6.16
CA SER A 48 0.47 -2.72 -6.41
C SER A 48 -0.03 -1.79 -5.30
N PHE A 49 -0.67 -0.72 -5.70
CA PHE A 49 -1.22 0.30 -4.83
C PHE A 49 -2.34 -0.24 -3.92
N PHE A 50 -2.93 -1.37 -4.30
CA PHE A 50 -4.04 -2.01 -3.63
C PHE A 50 -3.57 -3.24 -2.88
N LYS A 51 -3.79 -3.22 -1.58
CA LYS A 51 -3.38 -4.29 -0.65
C LYS A 51 -4.53 -5.23 -0.26
N VAL A 52 -5.62 -5.23 -1.04
CA VAL A 52 -6.74 -6.14 -0.78
C VAL A 52 -6.29 -7.59 -0.95
N GLY A 53 -6.60 -8.44 0.05
CA GLY A 53 -6.15 -9.82 0.12
C GLY A 53 -4.83 -10.04 0.87
N GLU A 54 -4.07 -8.98 1.13
CA GLU A 54 -2.82 -9.05 1.90
C GLU A 54 -3.08 -8.92 3.40
N LYS A 55 -2.16 -9.45 4.20
CA LYS A 55 -2.16 -9.22 5.64
C LYS A 55 -1.83 -7.77 5.93
N ALA A 56 -2.64 -7.14 6.77
CA ALA A 56 -2.42 -5.76 7.18
C ALA A 56 -1.10 -5.63 7.95
N PRO A 57 -0.18 -4.74 7.54
CA PRO A 57 1.05 -4.49 8.28
C PRO A 57 0.75 -3.99 9.69
N THR A 58 1.42 -4.57 10.68
CA THR A 58 1.21 -4.20 12.09
C THR A 58 2.02 -2.96 12.47
N PHE A 59 1.50 -2.19 13.39
CA PHE A 59 2.14 -1.04 14.01
C PHE A 59 1.68 -0.86 15.45
N THR A 60 2.44 -0.11 16.23
CA THR A 60 2.03 0.40 17.53
C THR A 60 2.29 1.90 17.57
N LEU A 61 1.26 2.69 17.83
CA LEU A 61 1.32 4.15 17.85
C LEU A 61 0.61 4.68 19.09
N THR A 62 0.88 5.93 19.44
CA THR A 62 0.24 6.61 20.56
C THR A 62 -0.92 7.47 20.07
N SER A 63 -2.05 7.40 20.74
CA SER A 63 -3.20 8.27 20.48
C SER A 63 -2.96 9.71 20.97
N ILE A 64 -3.82 10.63 20.53
CA ILE A 64 -3.82 12.01 21.05
C ILE A 64 -4.09 12.08 22.54
N THR A 65 -4.77 11.06 23.11
CA THR A 65 -5.05 10.94 24.55
C THR A 65 -3.89 10.31 25.33
N GLY A 66 -2.86 9.81 24.65
CA GLY A 66 -1.67 9.22 25.28
C GLY A 66 -1.69 7.69 25.39
N GLU A 67 -2.74 7.04 24.94
CA GLU A 67 -2.87 5.58 24.97
C GLU A 67 -2.09 4.93 23.83
N ALA A 68 -1.37 3.84 24.10
CA ALA A 68 -0.72 3.03 23.07
C ALA A 68 -1.76 2.12 22.42
N VAL A 69 -1.88 2.21 21.09
CA VAL A 69 -2.76 1.37 20.27
C VAL A 69 -1.93 0.57 19.29
N SER A 70 -2.08 -0.75 19.33
CA SER A 70 -1.46 -1.67 18.38
C SER A 70 -2.52 -2.27 17.47
N LEU A 71 -2.23 -2.37 16.17
CA LEU A 71 -3.14 -3.07 15.26
C LEU A 71 -3.30 -4.55 15.65
N GLU A 72 -2.26 -5.16 16.21
CA GLU A 72 -2.29 -6.53 16.72
C GLU A 72 -3.28 -6.70 17.87
N SER A 73 -3.40 -5.70 18.77
CA SER A 73 -4.35 -5.75 19.90
C SER A 73 -5.82 -5.65 19.47
N LEU A 74 -6.08 -5.30 18.22
CA LEU A 74 -7.43 -5.21 17.65
C LEU A 74 -7.84 -6.47 16.87
N LYS A 75 -7.01 -7.49 16.80
CA LYS A 75 -7.36 -8.76 16.18
C LYS A 75 -8.63 -9.36 16.79
N GLY A 76 -9.37 -10.10 15.98
CA GLY A 76 -10.68 -10.63 16.33
C GLY A 76 -11.83 -9.67 16.08
N LYS A 77 -11.55 -8.39 15.83
CA LYS A 77 -12.53 -7.38 15.42
C LYS A 77 -12.41 -7.08 13.92
N VAL A 78 -13.46 -6.59 13.31
CA VAL A 78 -13.39 -5.91 12.03
C VAL A 78 -12.80 -4.52 12.28
N ILE A 79 -11.72 -4.16 11.57
CA ILE A 79 -11.02 -2.90 11.81
C ILE A 79 -11.25 -1.97 10.62
N VAL A 80 -11.72 -0.76 10.88
CA VAL A 80 -11.78 0.35 9.92
C VAL A 80 -10.61 1.29 10.23
N LEU A 81 -9.59 1.26 9.39
CA LEU A 81 -8.37 2.05 9.54
C LEU A 81 -8.34 3.19 8.54
N GLY A 82 -8.34 4.43 9.03
CA GLY A 82 -8.16 5.63 8.23
C GLY A 82 -6.74 6.19 8.34
N LEU A 83 -6.07 6.41 7.21
CA LEU A 83 -4.80 7.14 7.14
C LEU A 83 -5.05 8.54 6.62
N PHE A 84 -4.57 9.53 7.34
CA PHE A 84 -4.85 10.93 7.11
C PHE A 84 -3.58 11.79 7.14
N HIS A 85 -3.63 12.90 6.42
CA HIS A 85 -2.77 14.06 6.61
C HIS A 85 -3.61 15.24 7.13
N ILE A 86 -3.01 16.40 7.29
CA ILE A 86 -3.74 17.64 7.55
C ILE A 86 -4.17 18.19 6.19
N CYS A 87 -5.40 17.89 5.77
CA CYS A 87 -5.94 18.27 4.47
C CYS A 87 -7.48 18.28 4.47
N GLU A 88 -8.08 19.08 3.58
CA GLU A 88 -9.55 19.20 3.47
C GLU A 88 -10.26 17.87 3.17
N PRO A 89 -9.82 17.03 2.20
CA PRO A 89 -10.45 15.73 2.01
C PRO A 89 -10.29 14.80 3.21
N CYS A 90 -9.22 14.95 3.99
CA CYS A 90 -9.01 14.19 5.22
C CYS A 90 -10.00 14.56 6.32
N LEU A 91 -10.37 15.83 6.40
CA LEU A 91 -11.39 16.31 7.33
C LEU A 91 -12.76 15.69 6.99
N SER A 92 -13.15 15.71 5.72
CA SER A 92 -14.39 15.11 5.24
C SER A 92 -14.42 13.59 5.47
N GLN A 93 -13.35 12.88 5.13
CA GLN A 93 -13.28 11.42 5.32
C GLN A 93 -13.23 11.04 6.81
N GLY A 94 -12.53 11.79 7.64
CA GLY A 94 -12.48 11.56 9.09
C GLY A 94 -13.85 11.80 9.75
N THR A 95 -14.63 12.76 9.24
CA THR A 95 -16.03 12.97 9.65
C THR A 95 -16.90 11.76 9.29
N ASN A 96 -16.71 11.16 8.10
CA ASN A 96 -17.40 9.93 7.72
C ASN A 96 -17.03 8.77 8.64
N LEU A 97 -15.76 8.65 9.04
CA LEU A 97 -15.33 7.64 10.00
C LEU A 97 -15.96 7.84 11.39
N GLN A 98 -16.22 9.07 11.82
CA GLN A 98 -16.94 9.32 13.06
C GLN A 98 -18.35 8.76 13.02
N LYS A 99 -19.08 8.95 11.91
CA LYS A 99 -20.41 8.36 11.74
C LYS A 99 -20.36 6.82 11.76
N VAL A 100 -19.35 6.21 11.11
CA VAL A 100 -19.12 4.76 11.14
C VAL A 100 -18.86 4.29 12.57
N TYR A 101 -18.00 4.98 13.32
CA TYR A 101 -17.70 4.67 14.71
C TYR A 101 -18.96 4.68 15.59
N GLU A 102 -19.82 5.68 15.43
CA GLU A 102 -21.08 5.79 16.17
C GLU A 102 -22.05 4.67 15.82
N ALA A 103 -22.20 4.34 14.53
CA ALA A 103 -23.10 3.30 14.04
C ALA A 103 -22.64 1.87 14.40
N THR A 104 -21.36 1.70 14.74
CA THR A 104 -20.76 0.40 15.08
C THR A 104 -20.52 0.22 16.57
N ARG A 105 -20.96 1.15 17.41
CA ARG A 105 -20.86 1.02 18.87
C ARG A 105 -21.51 -0.27 19.38
N GLY A 106 -20.82 -0.99 20.25
CA GLY A 106 -21.30 -2.27 20.81
C GLY A 106 -21.17 -3.47 19.85
N LYS A 107 -20.65 -3.29 18.64
CA LYS A 107 -20.31 -4.37 17.72
C LYS A 107 -18.82 -4.71 17.80
N ASP A 108 -18.43 -5.89 17.31
CA ASP A 108 -17.02 -6.29 17.19
C ASP A 108 -16.30 -5.54 16.06
N VAL A 109 -16.32 -4.22 16.15
CA VAL A 109 -15.69 -3.30 15.19
C VAL A 109 -14.77 -2.35 15.94
N ALA A 110 -13.60 -2.09 15.39
CA ALA A 110 -12.70 -1.05 15.83
C ALA A 110 -12.51 -0.02 14.71
N VAL A 111 -12.74 1.25 14.99
CA VAL A 111 -12.45 2.36 14.08
C VAL A 111 -11.23 3.10 14.61
N VAL A 112 -10.22 3.31 13.76
CA VAL A 112 -8.96 3.96 14.12
C VAL A 112 -8.56 4.94 13.03
N GLY A 113 -8.23 6.16 13.41
CA GLY A 113 -7.61 7.15 12.53
C GLY A 113 -6.12 7.32 12.85
N VAL A 114 -5.29 7.55 11.85
CA VAL A 114 -3.85 7.80 12.01
C VAL A 114 -3.45 9.02 11.21
N ASN A 115 -2.80 9.99 11.85
CA ASN A 115 -2.04 11.01 11.12
C ASN A 115 -0.71 10.40 10.68
N SER A 116 -0.60 10.01 9.41
CA SER A 116 0.56 9.34 8.84
C SER A 116 1.64 10.28 8.31
N ALA A 117 1.37 11.61 8.32
CA ALA A 117 2.25 12.63 7.73
C ALA A 117 3.47 12.99 8.60
N GLY A 118 3.53 12.51 9.84
CA GLY A 118 4.58 12.89 10.79
C GLY A 118 4.36 14.25 11.47
N ASN A 119 3.13 14.75 11.46
CA ASN A 119 2.78 16.00 12.14
C ASN A 119 2.93 15.88 13.66
N SER A 120 3.22 17.01 14.32
CA SER A 120 3.26 17.08 15.78
C SER A 120 1.87 16.85 16.40
N LYS A 121 1.83 16.41 17.66
CA LYS A 121 0.58 16.26 18.43
C LYS A 121 -0.23 17.57 18.41
N GLN A 122 0.43 18.71 18.60
CA GLN A 122 -0.22 20.01 18.61
C GLN A 122 -0.92 20.29 17.26
N ALA A 123 -0.22 20.12 16.13
CA ALA A 123 -0.81 20.34 14.81
C ALA A 123 -1.98 19.40 14.51
N VAL A 124 -1.89 18.13 14.98
CA VAL A 124 -3.00 17.18 14.85
C VAL A 124 -4.20 17.58 15.68
N MET A 125 -4.01 18.07 16.91
CA MET A 125 -5.09 18.56 17.75
C MET A 125 -5.78 19.79 17.15
N GLU A 126 -5.01 20.73 16.60
CA GLU A 126 -5.53 21.90 15.88
C GLU A 126 -6.33 21.51 14.63
N PHE A 127 -5.87 20.50 13.93
CA PHE A 127 -6.62 19.93 12.79
C PHE A 127 -7.92 19.27 13.23
N LEU A 128 -7.91 18.46 14.28
CA LEU A 128 -9.11 17.81 14.82
C LEU A 128 -10.14 18.82 15.34
N ALA A 129 -9.71 19.98 15.81
CA ALA A 129 -10.60 21.07 16.21
C ALA A 129 -11.39 21.71 15.05
N GLN A 130 -10.96 21.50 13.80
CA GLN A 130 -11.63 22.00 12.60
C GLN A 130 -12.74 21.08 12.09
N PHE A 131 -12.86 19.87 12.65
CA PHE A 131 -13.92 18.93 12.23
C PHE A 131 -15.30 19.47 12.59
N PRO A 132 -16.30 19.31 11.72
CA PRO A 132 -17.67 19.76 11.99
C PRO A 132 -18.34 18.93 13.10
N VAL A 133 -17.74 17.81 13.47
CA VAL A 133 -18.17 16.92 14.56
C VAL A 133 -16.97 16.57 15.43
N LYS A 134 -17.20 16.36 16.73
CA LYS A 134 -16.12 15.91 17.62
C LYS A 134 -15.69 14.49 17.26
N VAL A 135 -14.41 14.30 16.92
CA VAL A 135 -13.82 12.98 16.72
C VAL A 135 -13.65 12.29 18.07
N THR A 136 -14.25 11.11 18.22
CA THR A 136 -14.24 10.32 19.47
C THR A 136 -13.68 8.92 19.28
N TYR A 137 -13.43 8.48 18.05
CA TYR A 137 -12.65 7.26 17.81
C TYR A 137 -11.16 7.49 18.10
N PRO A 138 -10.38 6.45 18.44
CA PRO A 138 -8.94 6.58 18.66
C PRO A 138 -8.24 7.21 17.44
N TYR A 139 -7.61 8.36 17.66
CA TYR A 139 -6.84 9.07 16.62
C TYR A 139 -5.36 9.06 17.02
N LEU A 140 -4.54 8.43 16.19
CA LEU A 140 -3.14 8.12 16.46
C LEU A 140 -2.20 9.09 15.75
N ILE A 141 -1.01 9.23 16.32
CA ILE A 141 0.07 10.09 15.80
C ILE A 141 1.21 9.20 15.35
N ASP A 142 1.68 9.40 14.12
CA ASP A 142 2.81 8.67 13.54
C ASP A 142 3.97 9.62 13.19
N PRO A 143 4.76 10.08 14.19
CA PRO A 143 5.85 11.03 13.96
C PRO A 143 6.97 10.47 13.11
N LYS A 144 7.10 9.14 13.01
CA LYS A 144 8.13 8.44 12.24
C LYS A 144 7.66 8.04 10.84
N LYS A 145 6.42 8.34 10.48
CA LYS A 145 5.78 7.96 9.19
C LYS A 145 5.86 6.45 8.92
N ILE A 146 5.67 5.65 9.97
CA ILE A 146 5.73 4.18 9.88
C ILE A 146 4.57 3.67 9.03
N THR A 147 3.35 4.13 9.35
CA THR A 147 2.13 3.73 8.62
C THR A 147 2.14 4.23 7.19
N ASP A 148 2.67 5.42 6.94
CA ASP A 148 2.85 5.95 5.59
C ASP A 148 3.69 4.98 4.72
N LYS A 149 4.84 4.53 5.24
CA LYS A 149 5.72 3.57 4.56
C LYS A 149 5.08 2.20 4.38
N LEU A 150 4.39 1.69 5.41
CA LEU A 150 3.78 0.36 5.41
C LEU A 150 2.57 0.25 4.48
N TYR A 151 1.79 1.33 4.36
CA TYR A 151 0.50 1.32 3.68
C TYR A 151 0.48 2.07 2.33
N GLY A 152 1.63 2.46 1.79
CA GLY A 152 1.72 2.95 0.42
C GLY A 152 2.34 4.32 0.21
N GLY A 153 2.98 4.90 1.25
CA GLY A 153 3.84 6.08 1.08
C GLY A 153 3.09 7.38 0.78
N GLY A 154 1.93 7.60 1.39
CA GLY A 154 1.25 8.89 1.44
C GLY A 154 0.78 9.50 0.11
N ARG A 155 0.88 8.76 -0.98
CA ARG A 155 0.61 9.31 -2.33
C ARG A 155 -0.84 9.67 -2.57
N PHE A 156 -1.78 8.99 -1.91
CA PHE A 156 -3.21 9.18 -2.11
C PHE A 156 -3.92 9.15 -0.76
N ILE A 157 -3.98 10.30 -0.13
CA ILE A 157 -4.62 10.51 1.16
C ILE A 157 -5.88 11.36 0.94
N PRO A 158 -6.97 11.07 1.67
CA PRO A 158 -7.14 10.04 2.70
C PRO A 158 -7.18 8.62 2.15
N ASN A 159 -6.81 7.63 2.98
CA ASN A 159 -6.86 6.23 2.61
C ASN A 159 -7.58 5.46 3.71
N VAL A 160 -8.59 4.67 3.34
CA VAL A 160 -9.40 3.88 4.29
C VAL A 160 -9.26 2.41 3.95
N TYR A 161 -8.97 1.61 4.95
CA TYR A 161 -8.89 0.15 4.88
C TYR A 161 -9.94 -0.48 5.77
N ILE A 162 -10.53 -1.58 5.31
CA ILE A 162 -11.30 -2.47 6.16
C ILE A 162 -10.56 -3.81 6.24
N ILE A 163 -10.26 -4.22 7.47
CA ILE A 163 -9.45 -5.39 7.80
C ILE A 163 -10.36 -6.36 8.55
N ASP A 164 -10.33 -7.63 8.17
CA ASP A 164 -11.13 -8.65 8.82
C ASP A 164 -10.54 -9.11 10.17
N ARG A 165 -11.22 -10.02 10.85
CA ARG A 165 -10.82 -10.56 12.16
C ARG A 165 -9.47 -11.32 12.12
N ASP A 166 -9.09 -11.85 10.95
CA ASP A 166 -7.83 -12.56 10.72
C ASP A 166 -6.68 -11.61 10.38
N GLY A 167 -6.97 -10.30 10.26
CA GLY A 167 -6.00 -9.26 9.93
C GLY A 167 -5.73 -9.12 8.44
N ILE A 168 -6.63 -9.60 7.58
CA ILE A 168 -6.52 -9.48 6.12
C ILE A 168 -7.29 -8.25 5.64
N ILE A 169 -6.67 -7.45 4.80
CA ILE A 169 -7.31 -6.29 4.16
C ILE A 169 -8.36 -6.81 3.17
N ARG A 170 -9.63 -6.48 3.38
CA ARG A 170 -10.75 -6.91 2.54
C ARG A 170 -11.28 -5.81 1.65
N TRP A 171 -11.03 -4.57 2.00
CA TRP A 171 -11.48 -3.43 1.23
C TRP A 171 -10.53 -2.23 1.43
N GLN A 172 -10.41 -1.40 0.40
CA GLN A 172 -9.63 -0.18 0.42
C GLN A 172 -10.29 0.89 -0.44
N ARG A 173 -10.26 2.13 0.04
CA ARG A 173 -10.61 3.32 -0.75
C ARG A 173 -9.49 4.34 -0.60
N VAL A 174 -9.04 4.90 -1.73
CA VAL A 174 -7.82 5.71 -1.83
C VAL A 174 -8.10 7.04 -2.49
N GLY A 175 -7.60 8.13 -1.90
CA GLY A 175 -7.58 9.46 -2.51
C GLY A 175 -8.81 10.31 -2.22
N ASN A 176 -8.74 11.55 -2.70
CA ASN A 176 -9.73 12.59 -2.42
C ASN A 176 -10.86 12.68 -3.46
N MET A 177 -10.69 12.06 -4.63
CA MET A 177 -11.69 12.15 -5.70
C MET A 177 -12.88 11.21 -5.51
N ASP A 178 -12.72 10.21 -4.63
CA ASP A 178 -13.73 9.18 -4.39
C ASP A 178 -13.75 8.85 -2.88
N LEU A 179 -14.17 9.81 -2.08
CA LEU A 179 -14.32 9.63 -0.63
C LEU A 179 -15.37 8.56 -0.33
N ALA A 180 -15.03 7.63 0.57
CA ALA A 180 -15.99 6.63 1.02
C ALA A 180 -17.03 7.27 1.95
N GLY A 181 -18.28 7.31 1.52
CA GLY A 181 -19.39 7.64 2.40
C GLY A 181 -19.54 6.63 3.54
N PRO A 182 -20.12 7.04 4.68
CA PRO A 182 -20.29 6.15 5.83
C PRO A 182 -21.14 4.92 5.48
N GLU A 183 -22.11 5.02 4.58
CA GLU A 183 -22.98 3.94 4.14
C GLU A 183 -22.20 2.84 3.43
N VAL A 184 -21.27 3.22 2.55
CA VAL A 184 -20.41 2.28 1.82
C VAL A 184 -19.50 1.53 2.77
N ILE A 185 -18.89 2.24 3.73
CA ILE A 185 -18.01 1.64 4.74
C ILE A 185 -18.81 0.67 5.62
N LEU A 186 -20.01 1.09 6.09
CA LEU A 186 -20.90 0.27 6.91
C LEU A 186 -21.33 -1.00 6.18
N GLN A 187 -21.65 -0.91 4.90
CA GLN A 187 -22.02 -2.08 4.09
C GLN A 187 -20.89 -3.12 4.04
N GLU A 188 -19.65 -2.68 3.83
CA GLU A 188 -18.50 -3.59 3.82
C GLU A 188 -18.20 -4.17 5.21
N VAL A 189 -18.35 -3.39 6.27
CA VAL A 189 -18.21 -3.86 7.66
C VAL A 189 -19.26 -4.94 7.98
N GLU A 190 -20.53 -4.72 7.62
CA GLU A 190 -21.63 -5.68 7.88
C GLU A 190 -21.40 -7.00 7.14
N LYS A 191 -20.91 -6.98 5.89
CA LYS A 191 -20.51 -8.21 5.17
C LYS A 191 -19.50 -9.04 5.95
N LEU A 192 -18.49 -8.39 6.55
CA LEU A 192 -17.46 -9.07 7.32
C LEU A 192 -17.97 -9.54 8.69
N LEU A 193 -18.87 -8.81 9.32
CA LEU A 193 -19.51 -9.24 10.55
C LEU A 193 -20.35 -10.49 10.34
N ALA A 194 -21.11 -10.55 9.25
CA ALA A 194 -21.96 -11.70 8.90
C ALA A 194 -21.13 -12.94 8.55
N SER A 195 -20.01 -12.79 7.80
CA SER A 195 -19.16 -13.91 7.39
C SER A 195 -18.41 -14.58 8.55
N GLY A 196 -18.16 -13.86 9.64
CA GLY A 196 -17.50 -14.39 10.83
C GLY A 196 -18.39 -15.22 11.76
N GLY A 197 -19.72 -15.08 11.65
CA GLY A 197 -20.69 -15.88 12.41
C GLY A 197 -20.81 -17.34 11.92
N ALA A 198 -20.35 -17.63 10.71
CA ALA A 198 -20.48 -18.96 10.11
C ALA A 198 -19.36 -19.96 10.50
N LYS A 199 -18.34 -19.55 11.24
CA LYS A 199 -17.23 -20.42 11.67
C LYS A 199 -17.38 -21.04 13.07
N GLY A 200 -18.53 -20.89 13.69
CA GLY A 200 -18.79 -21.31 15.09
C GLY A 200 -20.03 -22.18 15.28
N LEU A 201 -20.37 -23.06 14.31
CA LEU A 201 -21.36 -24.13 14.48
C LEU A 201 -20.73 -25.48 14.11
#